data_81e2f30d622f598b0f5a28bb0a0f7271
#
_entry.id   81e2f30d622f598b0f5a28bb0a0f7271
#
_cell.length_a   1.000
_cell.length_b   1.000
_cell.length_c   1.000
_cell.angle_alpha   90.00
_cell.angle_beta   90.00
_cell.angle_gamma   90.00
#
_symmetry.space_group_name_H-M   'P 1'
#
loop_
_entity.id
_entity.type
_entity.pdbx_description
1 polymer ?
#
loop_
_entity_poly.entity_id
_entity_poly.type
_entity_poly.pdbx_seq_one_letter_code
_entity_poly.pdbx_strand_id
1 'polypeptide(L)'
;MINETYKAMLQGKSIIRELSEYATARGQEIGYENVFDYSLGNPSVPCTDDYTKAVIELHEKENPMALHGYSPSLGNTEVRGIVADSLNRRFGMDYEAKHIFMASGAAGALAHAIRCVTKPGDEILTFAPCFPEYFPYINTTGAVLKVVKADTTAFQINFDEFEKMMNPNVAAVLINSPNNPSGAVYSEETIKKLAAVLYEKQKEYGHDIFIISDEPYREIVFDGETCPYVSKYYDNTLSCYSFSKSLSLPGERIGYVAACPRCTDADIIAVICGQISRGIGHNCPSSTAQQAVAKVIDQTSDMSVYETNRNILYDALTRLGFEVVKPQGTFYIFPKALEEDANAFCMKAKKYDLILVPADNFQCPGYFRMAYCIDTEKVKRSIPVLEKFVHEEYGK
;
A
#
# COMPACT_ATOMS: atom_id res chain seq x y z
N MET A 1 0.27 -16.62 31.21
CA MET A 1 1.02 -15.37 30.92
C MET A 1 0.76 -15.02 29.46
N ILE A 2 0.33 -13.79 29.17
CA ILE A 2 0.08 -13.31 27.79
C ILE A 2 1.45 -12.91 27.21
N ASN A 3 1.63 -13.10 25.90
CA ASN A 3 2.85 -12.69 25.19
C ASN A 3 3.03 -11.16 25.26
N GLU A 4 4.10 -10.70 25.92
CA GLU A 4 4.35 -9.29 26.18
C GLU A 4 4.61 -8.48 24.89
N THR A 5 5.13 -9.12 23.82
CA THR A 5 5.33 -8.46 22.52
C THR A 5 3.99 -7.99 21.94
N TYR A 6 2.99 -8.85 21.91
CA TYR A 6 1.65 -8.49 21.41
C TYR A 6 0.89 -7.59 22.38
N LYS A 7 1.12 -7.73 23.69
CA LYS A 7 0.55 -6.84 24.68
C LYS A 7 1.06 -5.39 24.54
N ALA A 8 2.35 -5.23 24.25
CA ALA A 8 2.94 -3.91 23.98
C ALA A 8 2.31 -3.22 22.76
N MET A 9 1.87 -3.97 21.75
CA MET A 9 1.19 -3.43 20.57
C MET A 9 -0.15 -2.78 20.90
N LEU A 10 -0.78 -3.09 22.05
CA LEU A 10 -2.00 -2.42 22.49
C LEU A 10 -1.79 -0.94 22.86
N GLN A 11 -0.55 -0.56 23.18
CA GLN A 11 -0.20 0.84 23.49
C GLN A 11 0.00 1.68 22.23
N GLY A 12 0.24 1.05 21.08
CA GLY A 12 0.39 1.69 19.78
C GLY A 12 -0.86 1.50 18.92
N LYS A 13 -2.00 2.04 19.36
CA LYS A 13 -3.22 2.01 18.54
C LYS A 13 -2.99 2.73 17.20
N SER A 14 -3.57 2.19 16.14
CA SER A 14 -3.54 2.85 14.83
C SER A 14 -4.36 4.14 14.88
N ILE A 15 -3.68 5.30 14.80
CA ILE A 15 -4.35 6.61 14.76
C ILE A 15 -5.40 6.67 13.64
N ILE A 16 -5.14 6.01 12.50
CA ILE A 16 -6.09 5.92 11.38
C ILE A 16 -7.39 5.25 11.82
N ARG A 17 -7.30 4.15 12.58
CA ARG A 17 -8.48 3.43 13.08
C ARG A 17 -9.22 4.26 14.13
N GLU A 18 -8.53 4.86 15.08
CA GLU A 18 -9.14 5.73 16.10
C GLU A 18 -9.91 6.90 15.49
N LEU A 19 -9.33 7.54 14.48
CA LEU A 19 -9.97 8.65 13.76
C LEU A 19 -11.19 8.18 12.96
N SER A 20 -11.12 7.03 12.32
CA SER A 20 -12.25 6.44 11.58
C SER A 20 -13.39 6.00 12.53
N GLU A 21 -13.06 5.42 13.69
CA GLU A 21 -14.04 5.10 14.73
C GLU A 21 -14.71 6.37 15.27
N TYR A 22 -13.93 7.43 15.52
CA TYR A 22 -14.45 8.73 15.90
C TYR A 22 -15.38 9.31 14.83
N ALA A 23 -14.96 9.31 13.56
CA ALA A 23 -15.78 9.82 12.45
C ALA A 23 -17.11 9.07 12.34
N THR A 24 -17.08 7.75 12.56
CA THR A 24 -18.28 6.90 12.58
C THR A 24 -19.22 7.29 13.73
N ALA A 25 -18.71 7.43 14.95
CA ALA A 25 -19.51 7.84 16.10
C ALA A 25 -20.08 9.27 15.91
N ARG A 26 -19.26 10.20 15.43
CA ARG A 26 -19.70 11.57 15.15
C ARG A 26 -20.76 11.63 14.06
N GLY A 27 -20.65 10.79 13.01
CA GLY A 27 -21.65 10.68 11.96
C GLY A 27 -23.01 10.19 12.46
N GLN A 28 -23.05 9.37 13.52
CA GLN A 28 -24.31 8.98 14.18
C GLN A 28 -24.98 10.14 14.91
N GLU A 29 -24.20 11.11 15.39
CA GLU A 29 -24.70 12.27 16.13
C GLU A 29 -25.23 13.37 15.21
N ILE A 30 -24.50 13.72 14.15
CA ILE A 30 -24.77 14.91 13.33
C ILE A 30 -25.15 14.61 11.87
N GLY A 31 -25.21 13.32 11.49
CA GLY A 31 -25.35 12.87 10.10
C GLY A 31 -23.99 12.66 9.43
N TYR A 32 -23.85 11.51 8.75
CA TYR A 32 -22.59 11.14 8.07
C TYR A 32 -22.20 12.12 6.95
N GLU A 33 -23.16 12.78 6.36
CA GLU A 33 -22.97 13.79 5.34
C GLU A 33 -22.25 15.05 5.86
N ASN A 34 -22.28 15.29 7.18
CA ASN A 34 -21.69 16.46 7.83
C ASN A 34 -20.31 16.19 8.44
N VAL A 35 -19.82 14.95 8.39
CA VAL A 35 -18.48 14.59 8.85
C VAL A 35 -17.59 14.33 7.63
N PHE A 36 -16.54 15.11 7.46
CA PHE A 36 -15.60 15.02 6.36
C PHE A 36 -14.43 14.11 6.76
N ASP A 37 -14.66 12.80 6.65
CA ASP A 37 -13.69 11.78 7.07
C ASP A 37 -12.68 11.50 5.95
N TYR A 38 -11.47 12.00 6.11
CA TYR A 38 -10.31 11.76 5.27
C TYR A 38 -9.31 10.76 5.89
N SER A 39 -9.74 10.00 6.91
CA SER A 39 -8.82 9.12 7.65
C SER A 39 -8.56 7.79 6.95
N LEU A 40 -9.60 7.11 6.44
CA LEU A 40 -9.51 5.74 5.96
C LEU A 40 -9.42 5.65 4.44
N GLY A 41 -8.38 4.95 3.94
CA GLY A 41 -8.21 4.65 2.53
C GLY A 41 -9.06 3.47 2.05
N ASN A 42 -10.39 3.61 2.11
CA ASN A 42 -11.33 2.61 1.60
C ASN A 42 -11.90 3.08 0.26
N PRO A 43 -11.76 2.31 -0.84
CA PRO A 43 -12.31 2.68 -2.14
C PRO A 43 -13.78 3.10 -2.06
N SER A 44 -14.12 4.22 -2.70
CA SER A 44 -15.49 4.77 -2.77
C SER A 44 -16.21 4.47 -4.08
N VAL A 45 -15.52 3.84 -5.03
CA VAL A 45 -16.10 3.40 -6.29
C VAL A 45 -16.44 1.91 -6.21
N PRO A 46 -17.51 1.44 -6.89
CA PRO A 46 -17.85 0.01 -6.88
C PRO A 46 -16.83 -0.82 -7.66
N CYS A 47 -16.80 -2.12 -7.41
CA CYS A 47 -16.10 -3.06 -8.29
C CYS A 47 -16.75 -3.08 -9.67
N THR A 48 -16.04 -3.66 -10.65
CA THR A 48 -16.57 -3.77 -12.02
C THR A 48 -17.78 -4.70 -12.06
N ASP A 49 -18.74 -4.41 -12.95
CA ASP A 49 -19.89 -5.29 -13.21
C ASP A 49 -19.45 -6.70 -13.63
N ASP A 50 -18.33 -6.80 -14.34
CA ASP A 50 -17.79 -8.07 -14.81
C ASP A 50 -17.25 -8.93 -13.67
N TYR A 51 -16.72 -8.31 -12.59
CA TYR A 51 -16.38 -9.06 -11.37
C TYR A 51 -17.65 -9.68 -10.75
N THR A 52 -18.71 -8.89 -10.61
CA THR A 52 -19.99 -9.37 -10.07
C THR A 52 -20.56 -10.51 -10.93
N LYS A 53 -20.56 -10.35 -12.27
CA LYS A 53 -20.98 -11.42 -13.22
C LYS A 53 -20.11 -12.66 -13.08
N ALA A 54 -18.78 -12.50 -12.94
CA ALA A 54 -17.85 -13.62 -12.75
C ALA A 54 -18.17 -14.42 -11.47
N VAL A 55 -18.46 -13.75 -10.36
CA VAL A 55 -18.87 -14.43 -9.11
C VAL A 55 -20.18 -15.21 -9.32
N ILE A 56 -21.19 -14.61 -9.93
CA ILE A 56 -22.48 -15.27 -10.20
C ILE A 56 -22.25 -16.50 -11.10
N GLU A 57 -21.51 -16.33 -12.20
CA GLU A 57 -21.23 -17.40 -13.16
C GLU A 57 -20.52 -18.59 -12.51
N LEU A 58 -19.53 -18.33 -11.64
CA LEU A 58 -18.83 -19.37 -10.90
C LEU A 58 -19.80 -20.21 -10.04
N HIS A 59 -20.73 -19.55 -9.34
CA HIS A 59 -21.72 -20.25 -8.52
C HIS A 59 -22.78 -21.02 -9.31
N GLU A 60 -23.11 -20.54 -10.52
CA GLU A 60 -24.13 -21.19 -11.37
C GLU A 60 -23.56 -22.36 -12.17
N LYS A 61 -22.31 -22.27 -12.64
CA LYS A 61 -21.76 -23.17 -13.64
C LYS A 61 -20.67 -24.11 -13.13
N GLU A 62 -19.91 -23.71 -12.11
CA GLU A 62 -18.81 -24.51 -11.61
C GLU A 62 -19.32 -25.66 -10.71
N ASN A 63 -18.58 -26.77 -10.71
CA ASN A 63 -18.84 -27.84 -9.76
C ASN A 63 -18.65 -27.34 -8.33
N PRO A 64 -19.69 -27.40 -7.47
CA PRO A 64 -19.58 -26.88 -6.10
C PRO A 64 -18.43 -27.49 -5.29
N MET A 65 -18.09 -28.76 -5.51
CA MET A 65 -16.99 -29.43 -4.84
C MET A 65 -15.63 -28.87 -5.28
N ALA A 66 -15.49 -28.47 -6.55
CA ALA A 66 -14.28 -27.82 -7.05
C ALA A 66 -14.20 -26.36 -6.60
N LEU A 67 -15.33 -25.63 -6.65
CA LEU A 67 -15.39 -24.23 -6.27
C LEU A 67 -15.13 -24.00 -4.78
N HIS A 68 -15.68 -24.86 -3.91
CA HIS A 68 -15.61 -24.70 -2.44
C HIS A 68 -14.58 -25.64 -1.79
N GLY A 69 -13.88 -26.47 -2.57
CA GLY A 69 -12.80 -27.32 -2.09
C GLY A 69 -11.57 -26.53 -1.67
N TYR A 70 -10.67 -27.16 -0.94
CA TYR A 70 -9.37 -26.56 -0.62
C TYR A 70 -8.56 -26.27 -1.88
N SER A 71 -8.10 -25.02 -2.01
CA SER A 71 -7.07 -24.68 -2.99
C SER A 71 -5.71 -25.27 -2.57
N PRO A 72 -4.79 -25.54 -3.52
CA PRO A 72 -3.39 -25.80 -3.18
C PRO A 72 -2.79 -24.71 -2.30
N SER A 73 -1.81 -25.06 -1.47
CA SER A 73 -1.20 -24.11 -0.48
C SER A 73 -0.68 -22.82 -1.09
N LEU A 74 -0.25 -22.86 -2.35
CA LEU A 74 0.25 -21.68 -3.07
C LEU A 74 -0.86 -20.87 -3.74
N GLY A 75 -2.10 -21.31 -3.67
CA GLY A 75 -3.23 -20.84 -4.44
C GLY A 75 -3.52 -21.69 -5.68
N ASN A 76 -4.67 -21.46 -6.30
CA ASN A 76 -5.10 -22.18 -7.51
C ASN A 76 -4.05 -22.03 -8.63
N THR A 77 -3.61 -23.15 -9.21
CA THR A 77 -2.50 -23.18 -10.19
C THR A 77 -2.86 -22.45 -11.48
N GLU A 78 -4.09 -22.57 -11.95
CA GLU A 78 -4.57 -21.86 -13.15
C GLU A 78 -4.60 -20.35 -12.91
N VAL A 79 -5.13 -19.91 -11.76
CA VAL A 79 -5.14 -18.49 -11.38
C VAL A 79 -3.72 -17.92 -11.29
N ARG A 80 -2.78 -18.66 -10.71
CA ARG A 80 -1.36 -18.24 -10.67
C ARG A 80 -0.77 -18.10 -12.08
N GLY A 81 -1.14 -18.99 -12.99
CA GLY A 81 -0.77 -18.88 -14.42
C GLY A 81 -1.35 -17.62 -15.05
N ILE A 82 -2.62 -17.32 -14.83
CA ILE A 82 -3.29 -16.12 -15.35
C ILE A 82 -2.63 -14.84 -14.80
N VAL A 83 -2.26 -14.82 -13.53
CA VAL A 83 -1.49 -13.69 -12.92
C VAL A 83 -0.14 -13.54 -13.63
N ALA A 84 0.60 -14.64 -13.82
CA ALA A 84 1.89 -14.63 -14.51
C ALA A 84 1.76 -14.09 -15.95
N ASP A 85 0.78 -14.57 -16.71
CA ASP A 85 0.50 -14.13 -18.07
C ASP A 85 0.13 -12.65 -18.14
N SER A 86 -0.65 -12.14 -17.17
CA SER A 86 -0.98 -10.71 -17.06
C SER A 86 0.28 -9.87 -16.86
N LEU A 87 1.14 -10.27 -15.91
CA LEU A 87 2.41 -9.57 -15.66
C LEU A 87 3.33 -9.60 -16.88
N ASN A 88 3.40 -10.72 -17.59
CA ASN A 88 4.19 -10.86 -18.81
C ASN A 88 3.70 -9.93 -19.93
N ARG A 89 2.39 -9.91 -20.18
CA ARG A 89 1.81 -9.02 -21.19
C ARG A 89 2.00 -7.54 -20.87
N ARG A 90 1.81 -7.16 -19.60
CA ARG A 90 1.84 -5.76 -19.18
C ARG A 90 3.25 -5.20 -19.05
N PHE A 91 4.18 -6.02 -18.61
CA PHE A 91 5.52 -5.55 -18.23
C PHE A 91 6.67 -6.19 -19.02
N GLY A 92 6.39 -7.13 -19.95
CA GLY A 92 7.41 -7.79 -20.74
C GLY A 92 8.35 -8.64 -19.87
N MET A 93 7.78 -9.41 -18.95
CA MET A 93 8.48 -10.33 -18.06
C MET A 93 8.28 -11.78 -18.52
N ASP A 94 8.94 -12.72 -17.81
CA ASP A 94 8.88 -14.16 -18.11
C ASP A 94 8.42 -14.97 -16.89
N TYR A 95 7.36 -14.48 -16.21
CA TYR A 95 6.77 -15.17 -15.07
C TYR A 95 6.12 -16.49 -15.49
N GLU A 96 6.18 -17.47 -14.61
CA GLU A 96 5.42 -18.70 -14.65
C GLU A 96 4.59 -18.84 -13.37
N ALA A 97 3.60 -19.73 -13.35
CA ALA A 97 2.79 -20.00 -12.15
C ALA A 97 3.63 -20.34 -10.90
N LYS A 98 4.81 -20.93 -11.07
CA LYS A 98 5.73 -21.26 -9.96
C LYS A 98 6.30 -20.04 -9.24
N HIS A 99 6.33 -18.86 -9.88
CA HIS A 99 6.81 -17.61 -9.32
C HIS A 99 5.73 -16.83 -8.54
N ILE A 100 4.48 -17.32 -8.57
CA ILE A 100 3.33 -16.61 -7.98
C ILE A 100 2.83 -17.37 -6.75
N PHE A 101 2.65 -16.65 -5.63
CA PHE A 101 1.99 -17.11 -4.42
C PHE A 101 0.75 -16.26 -4.15
N MET A 102 -0.44 -16.87 -4.08
CA MET A 102 -1.69 -16.16 -3.79
C MET A 102 -1.79 -15.83 -2.31
N ALA A 103 -2.03 -14.56 -1.99
CA ALA A 103 -2.01 -14.03 -0.63
C ALA A 103 -3.31 -13.29 -0.27
N SER A 104 -3.60 -13.17 1.03
CA SER A 104 -4.77 -12.47 1.54
C SER A 104 -4.59 -10.94 1.51
N GLY A 105 -4.55 -10.37 0.30
CA GLY A 105 -4.26 -8.98 0.02
C GLY A 105 -2.78 -8.64 0.21
N ALA A 106 -2.42 -7.35 0.03
CA ALA A 106 -1.04 -6.89 0.17
C ALA A 106 -0.48 -7.15 1.57
N ALA A 107 -1.27 -7.01 2.63
CA ALA A 107 -0.83 -7.31 4.00
C ALA A 107 -0.36 -8.76 4.15
N GLY A 108 -1.13 -9.71 3.60
CA GLY A 108 -0.74 -11.11 3.55
C GLY A 108 0.51 -11.34 2.69
N ALA A 109 0.58 -10.68 1.53
CA ALA A 109 1.75 -10.75 0.64
C ALA A 109 3.02 -10.26 1.34
N LEU A 110 2.98 -9.09 1.98
CA LEU A 110 4.09 -8.52 2.75
C LEU A 110 4.51 -9.42 3.91
N ALA A 111 3.55 -9.96 4.67
CA ALA A 111 3.83 -10.85 5.79
C ALA A 111 4.60 -12.10 5.36
N HIS A 112 4.34 -12.63 4.16
CA HIS A 112 5.06 -13.76 3.58
C HIS A 112 6.40 -13.35 2.98
N ALA A 113 6.44 -12.27 2.18
CA ALA A 113 7.66 -11.77 1.55
C ALA A 113 8.73 -11.42 2.59
N ILE A 114 8.37 -10.67 3.65
CA ILE A 114 9.27 -10.31 4.75
C ILE A 114 9.88 -11.57 5.37
N ARG A 115 9.06 -12.54 5.75
CA ARG A 115 9.54 -13.81 6.36
C ARG A 115 10.34 -14.69 5.41
N CYS A 116 10.10 -14.56 4.12
CA CYS A 116 10.81 -15.32 3.10
C CYS A 116 12.28 -14.91 2.98
N VAL A 117 12.56 -13.61 3.10
CA VAL A 117 13.88 -13.05 2.81
C VAL A 117 14.63 -12.50 4.03
N THR A 118 14.05 -12.65 5.24
CA THR A 118 14.68 -12.19 6.48
C THR A 118 14.66 -13.25 7.58
N LYS A 119 15.62 -13.16 8.48
CA LYS A 119 15.70 -13.90 9.75
C LYS A 119 15.79 -12.92 10.93
N PRO A 120 15.60 -13.38 12.17
CA PRO A 120 15.79 -12.54 13.35
C PRO A 120 17.16 -11.86 13.37
N GLY A 121 17.18 -10.54 13.60
CA GLY A 121 18.39 -9.70 13.62
C GLY A 121 18.74 -9.05 12.29
N ASP A 122 18.14 -9.49 11.17
CA ASP A 122 18.31 -8.79 9.88
C ASP A 122 17.63 -7.41 9.91
N GLU A 123 18.13 -6.49 9.09
CA GLU A 123 17.58 -5.16 8.93
C GLU A 123 16.82 -5.04 7.62
N ILE A 124 15.67 -4.35 7.68
CA ILE A 124 14.92 -3.89 6.51
C ILE A 124 14.94 -2.36 6.50
N LEU A 125 15.39 -1.76 5.41
CA LEU A 125 15.26 -0.32 5.22
C LEU A 125 13.96 0.02 4.48
N THR A 126 13.29 1.10 4.91
CA THR A 126 12.19 1.73 4.15
C THR A 126 12.37 3.24 4.15
N PHE A 127 11.59 3.95 3.36
CA PHE A 127 11.73 5.39 3.14
C PHE A 127 10.53 6.14 3.72
N ALA A 128 10.80 7.16 4.53
CA ALA A 128 9.75 8.07 4.99
C ALA A 128 9.26 8.96 3.82
N PRO A 129 7.97 9.31 3.80
CA PRO A 129 6.94 8.80 4.67
C PRO A 129 6.55 7.35 4.30
N CYS A 130 6.29 6.51 5.29
CA CYS A 130 6.00 5.10 5.08
C CYS A 130 4.73 4.64 5.81
N PHE A 131 4.14 3.55 5.32
CA PHE A 131 2.92 3.01 5.91
C PHE A 131 3.18 2.44 7.31
N PRO A 132 2.43 2.87 8.37
CA PRO A 132 2.72 2.50 9.75
C PRO A 132 2.69 1.01 10.05
N GLU A 133 1.90 0.22 9.31
CA GLU A 133 1.78 -1.22 9.55
C GLU A 133 3.05 -2.01 9.16
N TYR A 134 4.03 -1.40 8.50
CA TYR A 134 5.32 -2.05 8.27
C TYR A 134 6.04 -2.39 9.58
N PHE A 135 5.89 -1.55 10.61
CA PHE A 135 6.47 -1.81 11.92
C PHE A 135 5.98 -3.13 12.55
N PRO A 136 4.67 -3.37 12.74
CA PRO A 136 4.20 -4.64 13.27
C PRO A 136 4.50 -5.83 12.35
N TYR A 137 4.44 -5.65 11.00
CA TYR A 137 4.75 -6.75 10.08
C TYR A 137 6.18 -7.26 10.22
N ILE A 138 7.14 -6.34 10.39
CA ILE A 138 8.57 -6.65 10.48
C ILE A 138 8.96 -7.03 11.90
N ASN A 139 8.60 -6.24 12.91
CA ASN A 139 9.02 -6.47 14.30
C ASN A 139 8.56 -7.82 14.85
N THR A 140 7.41 -8.35 14.39
CA THR A 140 6.93 -9.68 14.79
C THR A 140 7.73 -10.84 14.20
N THR A 141 8.63 -10.58 13.25
CA THR A 141 9.54 -11.60 12.69
C THR A 141 10.88 -11.68 13.42
N GLY A 142 11.19 -10.70 14.27
CA GLY A 142 12.49 -10.51 14.88
C GLY A 142 13.49 -9.75 14.01
N ALA A 143 13.12 -9.36 12.79
CA ALA A 143 13.87 -8.41 11.98
C ALA A 143 13.64 -6.97 12.48
N VAL A 144 14.51 -6.06 12.10
CA VAL A 144 14.50 -4.66 12.54
C VAL A 144 14.17 -3.73 11.38
N LEU A 145 13.06 -2.99 11.49
CA LEU A 145 12.76 -1.93 10.52
C LEU A 145 13.55 -0.67 10.85
N LYS A 146 14.25 -0.12 9.86
CA LYS A 146 14.89 1.19 9.91
C LYS A 146 14.33 2.09 8.82
N VAL A 147 14.08 3.35 9.16
CA VAL A 147 13.42 4.30 8.25
C VAL A 147 14.42 5.36 7.81
N VAL A 148 14.64 5.44 6.51
CA VAL A 148 15.44 6.49 5.86
C VAL A 148 14.65 7.79 5.87
N LYS A 149 15.27 8.90 6.26
CA LYS A 149 14.64 10.21 6.33
C LYS A 149 14.08 10.66 4.97
N ALA A 150 12.90 11.25 4.99
CA ALA A 150 12.22 11.72 3.79
C ALA A 150 13.02 12.80 3.01
N ASP A 151 12.97 12.73 1.68
CA ASP A 151 13.09 13.90 0.83
C ASP A 151 11.68 14.51 0.69
N THR A 152 11.44 15.65 1.32
CA THR A 152 10.14 16.31 1.32
C THR A 152 9.90 17.20 0.10
N THR A 153 10.87 17.30 -0.81
CA THR A 153 10.75 18.13 -2.02
C THR A 153 9.82 17.48 -3.05
N ALA A 154 9.99 16.17 -3.26
CA ALA A 154 9.20 15.40 -4.23
C ALA A 154 8.82 14.01 -3.72
N PHE A 155 9.15 13.68 -2.49
CA PHE A 155 8.98 12.36 -1.87
C PHE A 155 9.58 11.21 -2.70
N GLN A 156 10.69 11.49 -3.40
CA GLN A 156 11.55 10.48 -3.97
C GLN A 156 12.49 9.90 -2.91
N ILE A 157 13.30 8.91 -3.24
CA ILE A 157 14.28 8.32 -2.31
C ILE A 157 15.37 9.34 -1.98
N ASN A 158 15.60 9.58 -0.68
CA ASN A 158 16.74 10.33 -0.18
C ASN A 158 17.99 9.44 -0.19
N PHE A 159 18.69 9.43 -1.32
CA PHE A 159 19.84 8.54 -1.49
C PHE A 159 21.00 8.84 -0.57
N ASP A 160 21.23 10.12 -0.22
CA ASP A 160 22.32 10.49 0.68
C ASP A 160 22.14 9.89 2.09
N GLU A 161 20.90 9.86 2.59
CA GLU A 161 20.59 9.23 3.88
C GLU A 161 20.48 7.70 3.73
N PHE A 162 19.98 7.21 2.61
CA PHE A 162 19.90 5.77 2.34
C PHE A 162 21.26 5.10 2.34
N GLU A 163 22.23 5.65 1.59
CA GLU A 163 23.58 5.07 1.49
C GLU A 163 24.32 5.07 2.84
N LYS A 164 24.09 6.09 3.70
CA LYS A 164 24.65 6.12 5.06
C LYS A 164 24.08 5.02 5.96
N MET A 165 22.87 4.57 5.71
CA MET A 165 22.20 3.54 6.51
C MET A 165 22.49 2.13 6.04
N MET A 166 23.03 1.96 4.82
CA MET A 166 23.42 0.66 4.28
C MET A 166 24.54 0.03 5.10
N ASN A 167 24.39 -1.24 5.45
CA ASN A 167 25.36 -2.01 6.22
C ASN A 167 25.13 -3.53 5.98
N PRO A 168 26.08 -4.41 6.36
CA PRO A 168 25.98 -5.85 6.10
C PRO A 168 24.81 -6.61 6.75
N ASN A 169 24.04 -5.99 7.65
CA ASN A 169 22.84 -6.62 8.24
C ASN A 169 21.57 -6.36 7.40
N VAL A 170 21.65 -5.48 6.39
CA VAL A 170 20.51 -5.16 5.54
C VAL A 170 20.22 -6.33 4.60
N ALA A 171 19.14 -7.04 4.85
CA ALA A 171 18.66 -8.15 4.02
C ALA A 171 17.64 -7.71 2.96
N ALA A 172 16.91 -6.64 3.21
CA ALA A 172 15.92 -6.13 2.26
C ALA A 172 15.68 -4.62 2.35
N VAL A 173 15.16 -4.07 1.25
CA VAL A 173 14.61 -2.72 1.17
C VAL A 173 13.12 -2.84 0.84
N LEU A 174 12.26 -2.21 1.64
CA LEU A 174 10.83 -2.19 1.41
C LEU A 174 10.44 -0.84 0.82
N ILE A 175 9.83 -0.86 -0.36
CA ILE A 175 9.34 0.33 -1.06
C ILE A 175 7.83 0.25 -1.29
N ASN A 176 7.19 1.41 -1.39
CA ASN A 176 5.79 1.53 -1.76
C ASN A 176 5.63 2.63 -2.81
N SER A 177 5.30 2.25 -4.03
CA SER A 177 5.10 3.17 -5.14
C SER A 177 3.98 2.65 -6.07
N PRO A 178 2.98 3.47 -6.36
CA PRO A 178 2.66 4.80 -5.78
C PRO A 178 2.53 4.78 -4.26
N ASN A 179 2.97 5.85 -3.59
CA ASN A 179 3.23 5.85 -2.14
C ASN A 179 2.00 6.22 -1.30
N ASN A 180 1.75 5.46 -0.25
CA ASN A 180 0.91 5.86 0.87
C ASN A 180 1.83 6.31 2.02
N PRO A 181 1.84 7.62 2.41
CA PRO A 181 0.76 8.59 2.26
C PRO A 181 0.98 9.69 1.19
N SER A 182 2.16 9.80 0.58
CA SER A 182 2.53 11.01 -0.18
C SER A 182 1.84 11.15 -1.53
N GLY A 183 1.36 10.04 -2.12
CA GLY A 183 0.86 10.02 -3.49
C GLY A 183 1.95 10.11 -4.57
N ALA A 184 3.21 10.15 -4.17
CA ALA A 184 4.33 10.18 -5.10
C ALA A 184 4.51 8.83 -5.81
N VAL A 185 4.89 8.91 -7.09
CA VAL A 185 5.35 7.75 -7.87
C VAL A 185 6.86 7.83 -7.98
N TYR A 186 7.57 6.77 -7.61
CA TYR A 186 9.01 6.73 -7.83
C TYR A 186 9.30 6.70 -9.33
N SER A 187 10.13 7.64 -9.77
CA SER A 187 10.53 7.73 -11.17
C SER A 187 11.36 6.51 -11.60
N GLU A 188 11.41 6.26 -12.91
CA GLU A 188 12.28 5.21 -13.47
C GLU A 188 13.75 5.44 -13.10
N GLU A 189 14.17 6.72 -13.05
CA GLU A 189 15.52 7.11 -12.63
C GLU A 189 15.77 6.74 -11.16
N THR A 190 14.80 7.03 -10.28
CA THR A 190 14.87 6.66 -8.86
C THR A 190 15.01 5.14 -8.70
N ILE A 191 14.20 4.34 -9.42
CA ILE A 191 14.28 2.87 -9.34
C ILE A 191 15.62 2.34 -9.91
N LYS A 192 16.09 2.89 -11.03
CA LYS A 192 17.40 2.51 -11.60
C LYS A 192 18.55 2.83 -10.65
N LYS A 193 18.52 3.99 -9.99
CA LYS A 193 19.54 4.37 -9.02
C LYS A 193 19.50 3.46 -7.79
N LEU A 194 18.30 3.15 -7.27
CA LEU A 194 18.13 2.17 -6.19
C LEU A 194 18.73 0.82 -6.56
N ALA A 195 18.39 0.29 -7.74
CA ALA A 195 18.93 -0.98 -8.24
C ALA A 195 20.45 -0.96 -8.32
N ALA A 196 21.05 0.12 -8.85
CA ALA A 196 22.51 0.24 -8.97
C ALA A 196 23.19 0.20 -7.59
N VAL A 197 22.68 0.95 -6.61
CA VAL A 197 23.20 0.93 -5.24
C VAL A 197 23.10 -0.48 -4.64
N LEU A 198 21.97 -1.16 -4.80
CA LEU A 198 21.78 -2.50 -4.24
C LEU A 198 22.68 -3.55 -4.90
N TYR A 199 22.87 -3.51 -6.21
CA TYR A 199 23.83 -4.41 -6.90
C TYR A 199 25.27 -4.20 -6.41
N GLU A 200 25.67 -2.95 -6.16
CA GLU A 200 26.98 -2.64 -5.59
C GLU A 200 27.11 -3.20 -4.16
N LYS A 201 26.10 -2.95 -3.32
CA LYS A 201 26.10 -3.38 -1.92
C LYS A 201 26.01 -4.91 -1.74
N GLN A 202 25.25 -5.61 -2.57
CA GLN A 202 25.28 -7.08 -2.60
C GLN A 202 26.69 -7.62 -2.84
N LYS A 203 27.38 -7.02 -3.80
CA LYS A 203 28.77 -7.41 -4.13
C LYS A 203 29.72 -7.08 -2.98
N GLU A 204 29.55 -5.91 -2.33
CA GLU A 204 30.36 -5.46 -1.20
C GLU A 204 30.16 -6.35 0.04
N TYR A 205 28.90 -6.70 0.36
CA TYR A 205 28.54 -7.44 1.57
C TYR A 205 28.62 -8.95 1.39
N GLY A 206 28.61 -9.44 0.15
CA GLY A 206 28.70 -10.86 -0.17
C GLY A 206 27.43 -11.66 0.10
N HIS A 207 26.28 -11.01 0.11
CA HIS A 207 24.96 -11.65 0.22
C HIS A 207 23.90 -10.89 -0.58
N ASP A 208 22.78 -11.58 -0.87
CA ASP A 208 21.65 -10.98 -1.56
C ASP A 208 20.92 -9.93 -0.70
N ILE A 209 20.47 -8.87 -1.33
CA ILE A 209 19.59 -7.85 -0.75
C ILE A 209 18.32 -7.81 -1.59
N PHE A 210 17.15 -8.05 -1.01
CA PHE A 210 15.90 -8.07 -1.75
C PHE A 210 15.19 -6.71 -1.75
N ILE A 211 14.49 -6.39 -2.84
CA ILE A 211 13.45 -5.36 -2.82
C ILE A 211 12.11 -6.05 -2.55
N ILE A 212 11.43 -5.66 -1.47
CA ILE A 212 10.03 -5.96 -1.23
C ILE A 212 9.23 -4.76 -1.75
N SER A 213 8.58 -4.92 -2.89
CA SER A 213 7.82 -3.85 -3.55
C SER A 213 6.34 -3.98 -3.20
N ASP A 214 5.85 -3.05 -2.36
CA ASP A 214 4.44 -2.97 -1.97
C ASP A 214 3.67 -2.16 -3.01
N GLU A 215 2.84 -2.82 -3.84
CA GLU A 215 2.26 -2.30 -5.07
C GLU A 215 0.70 -2.25 -5.10
N PRO A 216 -0.02 -2.01 -4.01
CA PRO A 216 -1.49 -2.05 -4.03
C PRO A 216 -2.12 -0.91 -4.86
N TYR A 217 -1.35 0.15 -5.16
CA TYR A 217 -1.80 1.34 -5.90
C TYR A 217 -1.24 1.42 -7.31
N ARG A 218 -0.59 0.37 -7.83
CA ARG A 218 0.15 0.37 -9.10
C ARG A 218 -0.67 0.90 -10.29
N GLU A 219 -1.97 0.64 -10.32
CA GLU A 219 -2.90 1.09 -11.36
C GLU A 219 -3.51 2.47 -11.11
N ILE A 220 -3.34 3.03 -9.90
CA ILE A 220 -3.91 4.35 -9.56
C ILE A 220 -2.84 5.39 -9.79
N VAL A 221 -2.73 5.85 -11.02
CA VAL A 221 -1.83 6.92 -11.47
C VAL A 221 -2.61 7.91 -12.32
N PHE A 222 -2.16 9.16 -12.34
CA PHE A 222 -2.87 10.29 -12.92
C PHE A 222 -1.99 11.07 -13.89
N ASP A 223 -2.59 12.00 -14.64
CA ASP A 223 -1.90 12.91 -15.56
C ASP A 223 -1.03 12.19 -16.61
N GLY A 224 -1.36 10.92 -16.97
CA GLY A 224 -0.57 10.12 -17.91
C GLY A 224 0.72 9.52 -17.33
N GLU A 225 0.92 9.61 -16.01
CA GLU A 225 2.05 8.98 -15.32
C GLU A 225 2.02 7.45 -15.45
N THR A 226 3.18 6.85 -15.37
CA THR A 226 3.35 5.40 -15.33
C THR A 226 4.15 5.00 -14.11
N CYS A 227 3.68 3.99 -13.38
CA CYS A 227 4.43 3.41 -12.27
C CYS A 227 5.44 2.40 -12.82
N PRO A 228 6.76 2.63 -12.66
CA PRO A 228 7.78 1.67 -13.08
C PRO A 228 7.61 0.33 -12.36
N TYR A 229 7.64 -0.77 -13.12
CA TYR A 229 7.58 -2.11 -12.55
C TYR A 229 8.98 -2.53 -12.09
N VAL A 230 9.17 -2.61 -10.77
CA VAL A 230 10.48 -2.71 -10.11
C VAL A 230 11.28 -3.93 -10.58
N SER A 231 10.62 -5.09 -10.76
CA SER A 231 11.26 -6.32 -11.25
C SER A 231 11.93 -6.18 -12.65
N LYS A 232 11.65 -5.12 -13.40
CA LYS A 232 12.37 -4.84 -14.68
C LYS A 232 13.79 -4.35 -14.45
N TYR A 233 14.05 -3.75 -13.30
CA TYR A 233 15.28 -3.00 -13.02
C TYR A 233 16.18 -3.69 -11.99
N TYR A 234 15.59 -4.53 -11.12
CA TYR A 234 16.32 -5.23 -10.08
C TYR A 234 15.84 -6.68 -9.96
N ASP A 235 16.77 -7.62 -10.03
CA ASP A 235 16.44 -9.04 -10.11
C ASP A 235 15.89 -9.59 -8.78
N ASN A 236 16.53 -9.29 -7.65
CA ASN A 236 16.05 -9.75 -6.34
C ASN A 236 14.86 -8.94 -5.85
N THR A 237 13.73 -9.02 -6.59
CA THR A 237 12.49 -8.29 -6.30
C THR A 237 11.33 -9.24 -6.03
N LEU A 238 10.61 -8.98 -4.92
CA LEU A 238 9.32 -9.58 -4.58
C LEU A 238 8.23 -8.51 -4.69
N SER A 239 7.38 -8.59 -5.72
CA SER A 239 6.22 -7.70 -5.88
C SER A 239 5.06 -8.20 -5.04
N CYS A 240 4.60 -7.38 -4.08
CA CYS A 240 3.47 -7.64 -3.20
C CYS A 240 2.26 -6.82 -3.68
N TYR A 241 1.27 -7.48 -4.27
CA TYR A 241 0.14 -6.83 -4.91
C TYR A 241 -1.19 -7.16 -4.25
N SER A 242 -2.19 -6.28 -4.42
CA SER A 242 -3.56 -6.49 -3.98
C SER A 242 -4.58 -5.92 -4.97
N PHE A 243 -5.66 -6.65 -5.20
CA PHE A 243 -6.84 -6.18 -5.95
C PHE A 243 -7.76 -5.27 -5.11
N SER A 244 -7.40 -5.00 -3.86
CA SER A 244 -8.19 -4.15 -2.95
C SER A 244 -8.45 -2.75 -3.48
N LYS A 245 -7.53 -2.21 -4.29
CA LYS A 245 -7.59 -0.83 -4.76
C LYS A 245 -7.94 -0.75 -6.24
N SER A 246 -7.27 -1.53 -7.08
CA SER A 246 -7.51 -1.55 -8.52
C SER A 246 -8.91 -2.02 -8.92
N LEU A 247 -9.46 -3.01 -8.22
CA LEU A 247 -10.80 -3.55 -8.47
C LEU A 247 -11.83 -3.17 -7.38
N SER A 248 -11.46 -2.31 -6.42
CA SER A 248 -12.34 -1.96 -5.28
C SER A 248 -12.84 -3.18 -4.49
N LEU A 249 -11.96 -4.15 -4.22
CA LEU A 249 -12.26 -5.42 -3.55
C LEU A 249 -11.53 -5.57 -2.19
N PRO A 250 -11.51 -4.56 -1.30
CA PRO A 250 -10.74 -4.68 -0.05
C PRO A 250 -11.29 -5.77 0.88
N GLY A 251 -12.59 -6.06 0.82
CA GLY A 251 -13.25 -7.10 1.62
C GLY A 251 -12.91 -8.52 1.18
N GLU A 252 -12.57 -8.74 -0.10
CA GLU A 252 -12.27 -10.07 -0.63
C GLU A 252 -10.91 -10.62 -0.19
N ARG A 253 -10.04 -9.76 0.34
CA ARG A 253 -8.71 -10.17 0.83
C ARG A 253 -7.91 -10.97 -0.19
N ILE A 254 -7.77 -10.48 -1.40
CA ILE A 254 -7.10 -11.15 -2.52
C ILE A 254 -5.94 -10.33 -3.07
N GLY A 255 -4.80 -10.98 -3.26
CA GLY A 255 -3.56 -10.43 -3.80
C GLY A 255 -2.55 -11.53 -4.05
N TYR A 256 -1.30 -11.18 -4.26
CA TYR A 256 -0.23 -12.15 -4.52
C TYR A 256 1.15 -11.61 -4.17
N VAL A 257 2.10 -12.53 -4.00
CA VAL A 257 3.54 -12.29 -4.13
C VAL A 257 3.97 -12.80 -5.50
N ALA A 258 4.67 -11.97 -6.28
CA ALA A 258 5.33 -12.38 -7.51
C ALA A 258 6.85 -12.25 -7.32
N ALA A 259 7.56 -13.38 -7.32
CA ALA A 259 9.01 -13.42 -7.29
C ALA A 259 9.56 -13.16 -8.69
N CYS A 260 10.41 -12.15 -8.86
CA CYS A 260 11.02 -11.88 -10.17
C CYS A 260 11.69 -13.16 -10.72
N PRO A 261 11.43 -13.57 -11.96
CA PRO A 261 12.00 -14.81 -12.53
C PRO A 261 13.54 -14.87 -12.54
N ARG A 262 14.18 -13.72 -12.42
CA ARG A 262 15.65 -13.61 -12.38
C ARG A 262 16.23 -13.50 -10.98
N CYS A 263 15.37 -13.48 -9.93
CA CYS A 263 15.90 -13.38 -8.57
C CYS A 263 16.59 -14.69 -8.14
N THR A 264 17.45 -14.58 -7.14
CA THR A 264 18.05 -15.75 -6.50
C THR A 264 16.94 -16.65 -5.97
N ASP A 265 17.04 -17.95 -6.27
CA ASP A 265 16.07 -18.97 -5.84
C ASP A 265 14.62 -18.72 -6.29
N ALA A 266 14.39 -18.02 -7.41
CA ALA A 266 13.07 -17.65 -7.94
C ALA A 266 12.05 -18.80 -7.91
N ASP A 267 12.50 -20.01 -8.30
CA ASP A 267 11.64 -21.18 -8.44
C ASP A 267 11.09 -21.75 -7.11
N ILE A 268 11.72 -21.39 -5.98
CA ILE A 268 11.31 -21.91 -4.66
C ILE A 268 10.68 -20.87 -3.75
N ILE A 269 10.73 -19.57 -4.07
CA ILE A 269 10.19 -18.49 -3.23
C ILE A 269 8.70 -18.70 -2.93
N ALA A 270 7.88 -19.00 -3.95
CA ALA A 270 6.47 -19.27 -3.74
C ALA A 270 6.25 -20.51 -2.86
N VAL A 271 7.09 -21.54 -2.99
CA VAL A 271 7.05 -22.75 -2.14
C VAL A 271 7.41 -22.40 -0.71
N ILE A 272 8.43 -21.56 -0.48
CA ILE A 272 8.80 -21.05 0.85
C ILE A 272 7.64 -20.26 1.45
N CYS A 273 6.98 -19.38 0.69
CA CYS A 273 5.77 -18.68 1.14
C CYS A 273 4.68 -19.67 1.57
N GLY A 274 4.50 -20.79 0.84
CA GLY A 274 3.60 -21.88 1.23
C GLY A 274 3.99 -22.56 2.55
N GLN A 275 5.27 -22.75 2.84
CA GLN A 275 5.74 -23.29 4.14
C GLN A 275 5.56 -22.26 5.27
N ILE A 276 5.80 -20.98 5.01
CA ILE A 276 5.50 -19.89 5.96
C ILE A 276 4.01 -19.89 6.28
N SER A 277 3.15 -19.94 5.26
CA SER A 277 1.69 -20.05 5.38
C SER A 277 1.27 -21.18 6.33
N ARG A 278 1.85 -22.37 6.13
CA ARG A 278 1.63 -23.52 7.01
C ARG A 278 2.10 -23.26 8.43
N GLY A 279 3.28 -22.64 8.60
CA GLY A 279 3.89 -22.37 9.91
C GLY A 279 3.10 -21.36 10.76
N ILE A 280 2.48 -20.36 10.12
CA ILE A 280 1.72 -19.30 10.81
C ILE A 280 0.20 -19.51 10.76
N GLY A 281 -0.28 -20.58 10.10
CA GLY A 281 -1.71 -20.86 9.95
C GLY A 281 -2.46 -19.84 9.11
N HIS A 282 -1.80 -19.18 8.14
CA HIS A 282 -2.38 -18.15 7.28
C HIS A 282 -2.44 -18.66 5.83
N ASN A 283 -3.51 -19.32 5.48
CA ASN A 283 -3.71 -19.95 4.18
C ASN A 283 -4.00 -18.94 3.05
N CYS A 284 -4.02 -19.45 1.81
CA CYS A 284 -4.37 -18.67 0.63
C CYS A 284 -5.81 -18.11 0.70
N PRO A 285 -6.14 -17.10 -0.11
CA PRO A 285 -7.49 -16.54 -0.21
C PRO A 285 -8.54 -17.57 -0.62
N SER A 286 -9.83 -17.23 -0.46
CA SER A 286 -10.93 -18.10 -0.86
C SER A 286 -10.84 -18.50 -2.34
N SER A 287 -11.24 -19.74 -2.65
CA SER A 287 -11.23 -20.26 -4.02
C SER A 287 -12.10 -19.41 -4.96
N THR A 288 -13.25 -18.96 -4.49
CA THR A 288 -14.16 -18.11 -5.28
C THR A 288 -13.49 -16.76 -5.62
N ALA A 289 -12.88 -16.09 -4.64
CA ALA A 289 -12.19 -14.82 -4.88
C ALA A 289 -11.03 -14.98 -5.88
N GLN A 290 -10.24 -16.06 -5.76
CA GLN A 290 -9.16 -16.36 -6.69
C GLN A 290 -9.67 -16.52 -8.13
N GLN A 291 -10.70 -17.35 -8.33
CA GLN A 291 -11.24 -17.63 -9.66
C GLN A 291 -11.98 -16.42 -10.26
N ALA A 292 -12.68 -15.63 -9.43
CA ALA A 292 -13.39 -14.45 -9.90
C ALA A 292 -12.43 -13.35 -10.37
N VAL A 293 -11.35 -13.04 -9.62
CA VAL A 293 -10.36 -12.03 -10.07
C VAL A 293 -9.61 -12.48 -11.31
N ALA A 294 -9.39 -13.78 -11.51
CA ALA A 294 -8.75 -14.29 -12.72
C ALA A 294 -9.53 -13.94 -13.99
N LYS A 295 -10.86 -13.86 -13.92
CA LYS A 295 -11.73 -13.50 -15.06
C LYS A 295 -11.66 -11.99 -15.42
N VAL A 296 -11.16 -11.15 -14.50
CA VAL A 296 -11.10 -9.69 -14.66
C VAL A 296 -9.70 -9.13 -14.37
N ILE A 297 -8.67 -9.96 -14.54
CA ILE A 297 -7.30 -9.72 -14.05
C ILE A 297 -6.69 -8.39 -14.52
N ASP A 298 -7.00 -7.93 -15.71
CA ASP A 298 -6.45 -6.72 -16.32
C ASP A 298 -7.45 -5.52 -16.28
N GLN A 299 -8.57 -5.67 -15.56
CA GLN A 299 -9.56 -4.59 -15.39
C GLN A 299 -9.23 -3.73 -14.17
N THR A 300 -9.79 -2.53 -14.17
CA THR A 300 -9.81 -1.61 -13.01
C THR A 300 -11.21 -1.04 -12.82
N SER A 301 -11.53 -0.68 -11.57
CA SER A 301 -12.68 0.17 -11.28
C SER A 301 -12.49 1.58 -11.86
N ASP A 302 -13.51 2.42 -11.83
CA ASP A 302 -13.41 3.79 -12.33
C ASP A 302 -12.51 4.66 -11.45
N MET A 303 -11.27 4.88 -11.90
CA MET A 303 -10.26 5.67 -11.18
C MET A 303 -10.40 7.19 -11.44
N SER A 304 -11.24 7.63 -12.39
CA SER A 304 -11.43 9.04 -12.74
C SER A 304 -12.01 9.86 -11.58
N VAL A 305 -12.78 9.19 -10.72
CA VAL A 305 -13.33 9.79 -9.49
C VAL A 305 -12.19 10.27 -8.57
N TYR A 306 -11.14 9.47 -8.42
CA TYR A 306 -10.00 9.84 -7.57
C TYR A 306 -9.18 10.97 -8.17
N GLU A 307 -8.99 10.99 -9.48
CA GLU A 307 -8.31 12.12 -10.15
C GLU A 307 -9.08 13.42 -9.97
N THR A 308 -10.41 13.39 -10.12
CA THR A 308 -11.31 14.53 -9.88
C THR A 308 -11.17 15.03 -8.45
N ASN A 309 -11.26 14.16 -7.46
CA ASN A 309 -11.16 14.50 -6.04
C ASN A 309 -9.78 15.08 -5.69
N ARG A 310 -8.70 14.48 -6.24
CA ARG A 310 -7.33 15.00 -6.09
C ARG A 310 -7.24 16.44 -6.58
N ASN A 311 -7.74 16.73 -7.77
CA ASN A 311 -7.64 18.05 -8.37
C ASN A 311 -8.37 19.09 -7.52
N ILE A 312 -9.60 18.79 -7.08
CA ILE A 312 -10.38 19.69 -6.20
C ILE A 312 -9.61 20.00 -4.91
N LEU A 313 -9.07 18.99 -4.24
CA LEU A 313 -8.33 19.19 -2.98
C LEU A 313 -7.00 19.88 -3.20
N TYR A 314 -6.24 19.51 -4.23
CA TYR A 314 -4.96 20.11 -4.54
C TYR A 314 -5.09 21.62 -4.80
N ASP A 315 -6.07 22.02 -5.63
CA ASP A 315 -6.34 23.41 -5.94
C ASP A 315 -6.77 24.20 -4.70
N ALA A 316 -7.63 23.62 -3.85
CA ALA A 316 -8.07 24.26 -2.62
C ALA A 316 -6.92 24.42 -1.62
N LEU A 317 -6.14 23.39 -1.37
CA LEU A 317 -4.99 23.42 -0.45
C LEU A 317 -3.94 24.44 -0.91
N THR A 318 -3.61 24.43 -2.21
CA THR A 318 -2.65 25.38 -2.79
C THR A 318 -3.14 26.83 -2.65
N ARG A 319 -4.42 27.11 -2.94
CA ARG A 319 -5.05 28.43 -2.77
C ARG A 319 -5.02 28.89 -1.32
N LEU A 320 -5.16 27.99 -0.37
CA LEU A 320 -5.10 28.27 1.07
C LEU A 320 -3.67 28.37 1.62
N GLY A 321 -2.67 28.25 0.77
CA GLY A 321 -1.26 28.46 1.12
C GLY A 321 -0.60 27.27 1.82
N PHE A 322 -1.10 26.04 1.60
CA PHE A 322 -0.39 24.83 2.04
C PHE A 322 0.76 24.51 1.09
N GLU A 323 1.89 24.07 1.67
CA GLU A 323 2.92 23.39 0.92
C GLU A 323 2.46 21.96 0.66
N VAL A 324 2.27 21.57 -0.61
CA VAL A 324 1.78 20.24 -0.98
C VAL A 324 2.35 19.81 -2.33
N VAL A 325 2.91 18.61 -2.37
CA VAL A 325 3.30 17.95 -3.62
C VAL A 325 2.04 17.39 -4.28
N LYS A 326 1.83 17.68 -5.57
CA LYS A 326 0.68 17.15 -6.31
C LYS A 326 0.81 15.63 -6.40
N PRO A 327 -0.16 14.86 -5.90
CA PRO A 327 -0.10 13.40 -6.00
C PRO A 327 -0.11 12.91 -7.45
N GLN A 328 0.84 12.08 -7.80
CA GLN A 328 0.93 11.43 -9.11
C GLN A 328 0.12 10.12 -9.15
N GLY A 329 -0.15 9.55 -7.99
CA GLY A 329 -0.93 8.32 -7.85
C GLY A 329 -1.58 8.16 -6.48
N THR A 330 -2.13 7.00 -6.21
CA THR A 330 -2.94 6.64 -5.04
C THR A 330 -4.26 7.43 -4.93
N PHE A 331 -4.82 7.48 -3.76
CA PHE A 331 -5.94 8.37 -3.40
C PHE A 331 -5.65 9.11 -2.09
N TYR A 332 -4.36 9.49 -1.91
CA TYR A 332 -3.90 10.28 -0.76
C TYR A 332 -3.25 11.57 -1.22
N ILE A 333 -3.47 12.63 -0.45
CA ILE A 333 -2.75 13.89 -0.55
C ILE A 333 -2.09 14.19 0.79
N PHE A 334 -0.88 14.77 0.75
CA PHE A 334 0.02 14.84 1.90
C PHE A 334 0.59 16.24 2.10
N PRO A 335 -0.21 17.20 2.57
CA PRO A 335 0.22 18.57 2.80
C PRO A 335 1.05 18.71 4.09
N LYS A 336 1.91 19.71 4.12
CA LYS A 336 2.52 20.22 5.34
C LYS A 336 1.48 21.02 6.12
N ALA A 337 1.42 20.80 7.43
CA ALA A 337 0.51 21.55 8.30
C ALA A 337 0.89 23.03 8.37
N LEU A 338 -0.08 23.91 8.66
CA LEU A 338 0.16 25.36 8.79
C LEU A 338 0.81 25.75 10.11
N GLU A 339 1.06 24.79 10.99
CA GLU A 339 1.84 24.91 12.22
C GLU A 339 2.79 23.73 12.35
N GLU A 340 3.80 23.85 13.21
CA GLU A 340 4.85 22.86 13.35
C GLU A 340 4.34 21.51 13.87
N ASP A 341 3.38 21.53 14.82
CA ASP A 341 2.72 20.35 15.37
C ASP A 341 1.51 19.93 14.54
N ALA A 342 1.71 18.96 13.66
CA ALA A 342 0.61 18.42 12.83
C ALA A 342 -0.48 17.71 13.66
N ASN A 343 -0.18 17.21 14.86
CA ASN A 343 -1.22 16.63 15.74
C ASN A 343 -2.13 17.75 16.26
N ALA A 344 -1.57 18.87 16.72
CA ALA A 344 -2.33 20.03 17.14
C ALA A 344 -3.19 20.57 16.00
N PHE A 345 -2.61 20.67 14.78
CA PHE A 345 -3.33 21.07 13.58
C PHE A 345 -4.54 20.16 13.31
N CYS A 346 -4.35 18.85 13.28
CA CYS A 346 -5.44 17.89 13.04
C CYS A 346 -6.50 17.91 14.15
N MET A 347 -6.10 18.14 15.40
CA MET A 347 -7.04 18.28 16.52
C MET A 347 -7.88 19.55 16.43
N LYS A 348 -7.34 20.65 15.89
CA LYS A 348 -8.12 21.86 15.59
C LYS A 348 -9.10 21.59 14.44
N ALA A 349 -8.62 20.99 13.31
CA ALA A 349 -9.48 20.63 12.18
C ALA A 349 -10.65 19.74 12.58
N LYS A 350 -10.44 18.82 13.52
CA LYS A 350 -11.48 17.94 14.07
C LYS A 350 -12.66 18.68 14.71
N LYS A 351 -12.46 19.89 15.23
CA LYS A 351 -13.55 20.75 15.78
C LYS A 351 -14.51 21.25 14.70
N TYR A 352 -14.06 21.21 13.45
CA TYR A 352 -14.84 21.56 12.24
C TYR A 352 -15.36 20.32 11.53
N ASP A 353 -15.36 19.15 12.20
CA ASP A 353 -15.71 17.86 11.63
C ASP A 353 -14.89 17.46 10.39
N LEU A 354 -13.68 18.03 10.25
CA LEU A 354 -12.63 17.64 9.28
C LEU A 354 -11.70 16.64 9.95
N ILE A 355 -11.75 15.37 9.54
CA ILE A 355 -10.96 14.29 10.14
C ILE A 355 -9.74 14.02 9.28
N LEU A 356 -8.59 14.56 9.73
CA LEU A 356 -7.30 14.49 9.05
C LEU A 356 -6.33 13.61 9.85
N VAL A 357 -5.37 12.97 9.21
CA VAL A 357 -4.43 12.04 9.87
C VAL A 357 -3.06 12.69 10.01
N PRO A 358 -2.58 12.98 11.23
CA PRO A 358 -1.23 13.51 11.45
C PRO A 358 -0.18 12.48 11.04
N ALA A 359 0.97 12.95 10.54
CA ALA A 359 1.93 12.10 9.85
C ALA A 359 3.11 11.63 10.71
N ASP A 360 3.07 11.80 12.02
CA ASP A 360 4.12 11.31 12.91
C ASP A 360 4.31 9.80 12.80
N ASN A 361 3.19 9.05 12.75
CA ASN A 361 3.22 7.60 12.57
C ASN A 361 3.68 7.16 11.17
N PHE A 362 3.64 8.05 10.17
CA PHE A 362 4.23 7.83 8.86
C PHE A 362 5.72 8.21 8.80
N GLN A 363 6.33 8.57 9.95
CA GLN A 363 7.71 9.01 10.09
C GLN A 363 8.02 10.31 9.33
N CYS A 364 7.04 11.21 9.25
CA CYS A 364 7.16 12.50 8.59
C CYS A 364 6.43 13.61 9.38
N PRO A 365 6.92 13.98 10.57
CA PRO A 365 6.27 14.98 11.43
C PRO A 365 6.12 16.33 10.72
N GLY A 366 5.11 17.10 11.10
CA GLY A 366 4.77 18.38 10.47
C GLY A 366 3.91 18.27 9.22
N TYR A 367 3.58 17.06 8.78
CA TYR A 367 2.67 16.77 7.66
C TYR A 367 1.38 16.10 8.14
N PHE A 368 0.36 16.06 7.26
CA PHE A 368 -0.85 15.28 7.50
C PHE A 368 -1.33 14.63 6.21
N ARG A 369 -2.10 13.56 6.36
CA ARG A 369 -2.67 12.83 5.22
C ARG A 369 -4.17 13.05 5.12
N MET A 370 -4.66 13.22 3.89
CA MET A 370 -6.07 13.15 3.53
C MET A 370 -6.29 12.00 2.53
N ALA A 371 -7.17 11.06 2.83
CA ALA A 371 -7.62 10.01 1.93
C ALA A 371 -8.83 10.52 1.14
N TYR A 372 -8.65 10.85 -0.16
CA TYR A 372 -9.73 11.41 -0.97
C TYR A 372 -10.55 10.37 -1.75
N CYS A 373 -10.49 9.11 -1.33
CA CYS A 373 -11.36 8.04 -1.82
C CYS A 373 -12.74 8.11 -1.14
N ILE A 374 -13.41 9.23 -1.25
CA ILE A 374 -14.76 9.50 -0.76
C ILE A 374 -15.61 10.09 -1.89
N ASP A 375 -16.90 10.24 -1.66
CA ASP A 375 -17.81 10.83 -2.64
C ASP A 375 -17.39 12.26 -3.06
N THR A 376 -17.43 12.55 -4.37
CA THR A 376 -16.97 13.82 -4.93
C THR A 376 -17.76 15.02 -4.43
N GLU A 377 -19.08 14.88 -4.23
CA GLU A 377 -19.91 15.96 -3.68
C GLU A 377 -19.57 16.22 -2.22
N LYS A 378 -19.17 15.19 -1.48
CA LYS A 378 -18.66 15.34 -0.11
C LYS A 378 -17.31 16.06 -0.11
N VAL A 379 -16.42 15.77 -1.03
CA VAL A 379 -15.17 16.55 -1.21
C VAL A 379 -15.48 18.02 -1.46
N LYS A 380 -16.36 18.32 -2.43
CA LYS A 380 -16.76 19.72 -2.74
C LYS A 380 -17.33 20.44 -1.51
N ARG A 381 -18.19 19.79 -0.73
CA ARG A 381 -18.79 20.39 0.48
C ARG A 381 -17.78 20.59 1.60
N SER A 382 -16.69 19.83 1.65
CA SER A 382 -15.64 20.01 2.65
C SER A 382 -14.81 21.28 2.41
N ILE A 383 -14.72 21.78 1.16
CA ILE A 383 -13.88 22.92 0.84
C ILE A 383 -14.25 24.20 1.62
N PRO A 384 -15.51 24.65 1.66
CA PRO A 384 -15.89 25.80 2.48
C PRO A 384 -15.59 25.60 3.98
N VAL A 385 -15.66 24.37 4.48
CA VAL A 385 -15.34 24.05 5.88
C VAL A 385 -13.82 24.12 6.12
N LEU A 386 -13.02 23.66 5.15
CA LEU A 386 -11.57 23.80 5.19
C LEU A 386 -11.15 25.27 5.13
N GLU A 387 -11.79 26.08 4.27
CA GLU A 387 -11.56 27.52 4.18
C GLU A 387 -11.88 28.23 5.50
N LYS A 388 -13.04 27.92 6.10
CA LYS A 388 -13.44 28.45 7.39
C LYS A 388 -12.43 28.09 8.50
N PHE A 389 -12.01 26.82 8.56
CA PHE A 389 -11.01 26.35 9.51
C PHE A 389 -9.70 27.11 9.38
N VAL A 390 -9.19 27.26 8.15
CA VAL A 390 -7.91 27.95 7.89
C VAL A 390 -8.03 29.45 8.22
N HIS A 391 -9.16 30.08 7.89
CA HIS A 391 -9.38 31.49 8.19
C HIS A 391 -9.49 31.76 9.70
N GLU A 392 -10.27 30.95 10.43
CA GLU A 392 -10.52 31.19 11.86
C GLU A 392 -9.29 30.83 12.74
N GLU A 393 -8.54 29.79 12.39
CA GLU A 393 -7.43 29.33 13.23
C GLU A 393 -6.07 29.94 12.82
N TYR A 394 -5.90 30.37 11.55
CA TYR A 394 -4.61 30.84 11.00
C TYR A 394 -4.66 32.23 10.32
N GLY A 395 -5.85 32.84 10.17
CA GLY A 395 -6.00 34.17 9.57
C GLY A 395 -5.63 34.24 8.10
N LYS A 396 -5.74 33.14 7.37
CA LYS A 396 -5.40 33.03 5.95
C LYS A 396 -6.62 32.93 5.06
#